data_bb8e0e5b56433df5d30d92a8ddd91f66
#
_entry.id   bb8e0e5b56433df5d30d92a8ddd91f66
#
_cell.length_a   1.000
_cell.length_b   1.000
_cell.length_c   1.000
_cell.angle_alpha   90.00
_cell.angle_beta   90.00
_cell.angle_gamma   90.00
#
_symmetry.space_group_name_H-M   'P 1'
#
loop_
_entity.id
_entity.type
_entity.pdbx_description
1 polymer ?
#
loop_
_entity_poly.entity_id
_entity_poly.type
_entity_poly.pdbx_seq_one_letter_code
_entity_poly.pdbx_strand_id
1 'polypeptide(L)'
;MPKYEKASYLNDQNEWELVSYLELTSEERRADLRERDLREKPQGFFQLGIRNHPKTPHFFEKKPIRTDLQPGIRESDDHNKQQKMICAFLNKYQKHNLGYYDRPWDNQDKGYESLVKVKSYKWDREVRFGLIYGKYVVFDIFGRDEENLALTDKSPFIAIEVVDTHFHSQKAFKVLLETSKNLPLIVGYMFLPVTPHFNSVKKPVRSNSFSNVRFQCYISDGSFWYRNERLEDLYEVTPEAPEVYYNLIKEKLYEDGYIRSEP
;
A
#
# COMPACT_ATOMS: atom_id res chain seq x y z
N MET A 1 9.63 37.21 -3.32
CA MET A 1 9.60 36.72 -1.93
C MET A 1 9.46 35.21 -1.91
N PRO A 2 10.08 34.50 -0.98
CA PRO A 2 9.85 33.07 -0.87
C PRO A 2 8.40 32.78 -0.47
N LYS A 3 7.83 31.66 -0.97
CA LYS A 3 6.46 31.25 -0.64
C LYS A 3 6.29 30.96 0.86
N TYR A 4 7.34 30.45 1.49
CA TYR A 4 7.38 30.14 2.92
C TYR A 4 8.48 30.98 3.58
N GLU A 5 8.07 31.92 4.41
CA GLU A 5 8.99 32.80 5.14
C GLU A 5 9.49 32.19 6.44
N LYS A 6 8.72 31.25 6.98
CA LYS A 6 9.01 30.53 8.22
C LYS A 6 8.74 29.06 8.07
N ALA A 7 9.44 28.25 8.86
CA ALA A 7 9.18 26.83 9.07
C ALA A 7 9.12 26.54 10.56
N SER A 8 8.43 25.46 10.93
CA SER A 8 8.38 24.96 12.30
C SER A 8 9.02 23.58 12.36
N TYR A 9 9.70 23.25 13.44
CA TYR A 9 10.24 21.94 13.72
C TYR A 9 10.18 21.62 15.22
N LEU A 10 10.27 20.34 15.57
CA LEU A 10 10.43 19.92 16.97
C LEU A 10 11.92 20.00 17.32
N ASN A 11 12.27 20.73 18.37
CA ASN A 11 13.61 20.78 18.90
C ASN A 11 13.91 19.48 19.72
N ASP A 12 15.12 19.38 20.28
CA ASP A 12 15.56 18.21 21.03
C ASP A 12 14.78 17.99 22.36
N GLN A 13 14.03 19.02 22.78
CA GLN A 13 13.15 19.00 23.96
C GLN A 13 11.70 18.65 23.61
N ASN A 14 11.42 18.29 22.34
CA ASN A 14 10.08 18.07 21.79
C ASN A 14 9.15 19.30 21.84
N GLU A 15 9.71 20.49 21.79
CA GLU A 15 8.96 21.73 21.68
C GLU A 15 8.99 22.26 20.26
N TRP A 16 7.87 22.91 19.84
CA TRP A 16 7.80 23.51 18.51
C TRP A 16 8.57 24.82 18.48
N GLU A 17 9.56 24.87 17.59
CA GLU A 17 10.37 26.06 17.34
C GLU A 17 10.11 26.59 15.93
N LEU A 18 10.08 27.92 15.79
CA LEU A 18 9.92 28.60 14.52
C LEU A 18 11.29 29.11 14.04
N VAL A 19 11.57 28.85 12.77
CA VAL A 19 12.79 29.34 12.10
C VAL A 19 12.41 30.17 10.88
N SER A 20 13.08 31.31 10.71
CA SER A 20 12.90 32.22 9.56
C SER A 20 13.83 31.81 8.41
N TYR A 21 13.40 32.07 7.15
CA TYR A 21 14.27 31.86 5.99
C TYR A 21 15.55 32.71 6.05
N LEU A 22 15.55 33.83 6.79
CA LEU A 22 16.73 34.67 7.00
C LEU A 22 17.85 33.95 7.74
N GLU A 23 17.51 32.99 8.60
CA GLU A 23 18.48 32.17 9.32
C GLU A 23 19.18 31.15 8.40
N LEU A 24 18.62 30.90 7.22
CA LEU A 24 19.21 30.01 6.22
C LEU A 24 20.46 30.62 5.55
N THR A 25 20.84 31.83 5.86
CA THR A 25 22.11 32.43 5.39
C THR A 25 23.33 31.73 5.99
N SER A 26 23.21 31.18 7.21
CA SER A 26 24.24 30.38 7.85
C SER A 26 24.27 28.96 7.28
N GLU A 27 25.43 28.45 6.88
CA GLU A 27 25.60 27.09 6.38
C GLU A 27 25.42 26.04 7.48
N GLU A 28 25.95 26.34 8.66
CA GLU A 28 25.80 25.51 9.86
C GLU A 28 24.31 25.32 10.23
N ARG A 29 23.54 26.43 10.24
CA ARG A 29 22.10 26.37 10.53
C ARG A 29 21.34 25.61 9.47
N ARG A 30 21.72 25.71 8.19
CA ARG A 30 21.11 24.92 7.12
C ARG A 30 21.40 23.43 7.29
N ALA A 31 22.60 23.06 7.72
CA ALA A 31 22.97 21.66 7.95
C ALA A 31 22.13 21.05 9.08
N ASP A 32 22.04 21.74 10.22
CA ASP A 32 21.19 21.32 11.35
C ASP A 32 19.71 21.15 10.94
N LEU A 33 19.16 22.17 10.29
CA LEU A 33 17.75 22.17 9.89
C LEU A 33 17.39 21.12 8.83
N ARG A 34 18.35 20.60 8.05
CA ARG A 34 18.10 19.53 7.09
C ARG A 34 17.83 18.19 7.73
N GLU A 35 18.38 17.96 8.90
CA GLU A 35 18.16 16.74 9.69
C GLU A 35 16.82 16.79 10.46
N ARG A 36 16.15 17.95 10.48
CA ARG A 36 14.89 18.18 11.16
C ARG A 36 13.66 17.97 10.26
N ASP A 37 12.53 17.58 10.85
CA ASP A 37 11.23 17.55 10.15
C ASP A 37 10.61 18.96 10.11
N LEU A 38 10.93 19.71 9.07
CA LEU A 38 10.45 21.06 8.87
C LEU A 38 9.02 21.06 8.33
N ARG A 39 8.15 21.89 8.91
CA ARG A 39 6.75 22.06 8.51
C ARG A 39 6.37 23.51 8.35
N GLU A 40 5.30 23.80 7.60
CA GLU A 40 4.81 25.18 7.38
C GLU A 40 4.31 25.85 8.66
N LYS A 41 3.89 25.04 9.66
CA LYS A 41 3.44 25.46 11.00
C LYS A 41 3.52 24.30 11.97
N PRO A 42 3.45 24.53 13.29
CA PRO A 42 3.33 23.47 14.27
C PRO A 42 2.19 22.50 13.91
N GLN A 43 2.49 21.21 13.90
CA GLN A 43 1.54 20.13 13.51
C GLN A 43 0.96 20.29 12.07
N GLY A 44 1.59 21.08 11.23
CA GLY A 44 1.15 21.28 9.84
C GLY A 44 1.34 20.05 8.96
N PHE A 45 0.55 19.98 7.89
CA PHE A 45 0.56 18.83 6.97
C PHE A 45 1.70 18.91 5.93
N PHE A 46 2.13 20.11 5.55
CA PHE A 46 3.13 20.28 4.52
C PHE A 46 4.54 20.20 5.07
N GLN A 47 5.29 19.24 4.59
CA GLN A 47 6.72 19.13 4.90
C GLN A 47 7.51 20.12 4.03
N LEU A 48 8.43 20.84 4.68
CA LEU A 48 9.29 21.79 4.01
C LEU A 48 10.72 21.26 3.85
N GLY A 49 11.37 21.68 2.81
CA GLY A 49 12.79 21.48 2.56
C GLY A 49 13.52 22.80 2.42
N ILE A 50 14.85 22.77 2.43
CA ILE A 50 15.70 23.93 2.25
C ILE A 50 16.33 23.85 0.87
N ARG A 51 16.08 24.87 0.03
CA ARG A 51 16.75 25.04 -1.25
C ARG A 51 17.95 25.95 -1.08
N ASN A 52 19.12 25.43 -1.43
CA ASN A 52 20.34 26.23 -1.47
C ASN A 52 20.32 27.11 -2.73
N HIS A 53 19.95 28.38 -2.54
CA HIS A 53 20.15 29.38 -3.57
C HIS A 53 21.30 30.27 -3.13
N PRO A 54 22.31 30.56 -3.99
CA PRO A 54 23.50 31.32 -3.59
C PRO A 54 23.21 32.68 -2.97
N LYS A 55 22.13 33.34 -3.42
CA LYS A 55 21.74 34.66 -2.94
C LYS A 55 20.58 34.66 -1.95
N THR A 56 19.68 33.71 -2.07
CA THR A 56 18.41 33.68 -1.30
C THR A 56 18.01 32.26 -0.97
N PRO A 57 18.67 31.60 -0.03
CA PRO A 57 18.21 30.29 0.44
C PRO A 57 16.79 30.44 1.03
N HIS A 58 15.94 29.46 0.79
CA HIS A 58 14.53 29.55 1.19
C HIS A 58 13.92 28.16 1.44
N PHE A 59 12.81 28.17 2.17
CA PHE A 59 12.00 26.98 2.34
C PHE A 59 11.16 26.71 1.09
N PHE A 60 11.00 25.45 0.75
CA PHE A 60 10.09 25.00 -0.30
C PHE A 60 9.28 23.80 0.18
N GLU A 61 8.09 23.65 -0.33
CA GLU A 61 7.25 22.50 -0.07
C GLU A 61 7.87 21.26 -0.72
N LYS A 62 8.22 20.28 0.10
CA LYS A 62 8.62 18.97 -0.41
C LYS A 62 7.40 18.34 -1.07
N LYS A 63 7.54 17.97 -2.33
CA LYS A 63 6.51 17.16 -2.97
C LYS A 63 6.37 15.85 -2.22
N PRO A 64 5.14 15.32 -2.06
CA PRO A 64 4.94 14.00 -1.49
C PRO A 64 5.82 12.97 -2.17
N ILE A 65 6.49 12.14 -1.38
CA ILE A 65 7.39 11.12 -1.90
C ILE A 65 6.56 9.89 -2.23
N ARG A 66 6.59 9.48 -3.49
CA ARG A 66 6.04 8.20 -3.90
C ARG A 66 6.86 7.07 -3.25
N THR A 67 6.17 6.17 -2.58
CA THR A 67 6.76 4.91 -2.18
C THR A 67 6.40 3.91 -3.26
N ASP A 68 7.37 3.57 -4.11
CA ASP A 68 7.13 2.64 -5.19
C ASP A 68 6.87 1.25 -4.63
N LEU A 69 5.73 0.69 -4.96
CA LEU A 69 5.34 -0.66 -4.58
C LEU A 69 6.22 -1.67 -5.33
N GLN A 70 6.58 -1.33 -6.57
CA GLN A 70 7.50 -2.13 -7.40
C GLN A 70 8.64 -1.23 -7.88
N PRO A 71 9.89 -1.46 -7.44
CA PRO A 71 11.00 -0.58 -7.80
C PRO A 71 11.41 -0.73 -9.28
N GLY A 72 11.34 0.38 -10.01
CA GLY A 72 12.05 0.54 -11.28
C GLY A 72 11.60 -0.30 -12.47
N ILE A 73 10.52 -1.05 -12.35
CA ILE A 73 10.07 -1.96 -13.39
C ILE A 73 9.00 -1.26 -14.23
N ARG A 74 9.21 -1.30 -15.54
CA ARG A 74 8.19 -0.92 -16.50
C ARG A 74 7.10 -1.98 -16.47
N GLU A 75 5.89 -1.58 -16.11
CA GLU A 75 4.73 -2.48 -16.13
C GLU A 75 4.61 -3.15 -17.50
N SER A 76 4.42 -4.46 -17.50
CA SER A 76 4.23 -5.21 -18.74
C SER A 76 2.86 -4.89 -19.36
N ASP A 77 2.72 -5.11 -20.67
CA ASP A 77 1.42 -4.97 -21.33
C ASP A 77 0.39 -5.93 -20.73
N ASP A 78 0.82 -7.11 -20.27
CA ASP A 78 -0.03 -8.10 -19.61
C ASP A 78 -0.49 -7.61 -18.23
N HIS A 79 0.38 -6.97 -17.44
CA HIS A 79 0.00 -6.33 -16.18
C HIS A 79 -1.12 -5.31 -16.39
N ASN A 80 -0.91 -4.35 -17.29
CA ASN A 80 -1.88 -3.31 -17.61
C ASN A 80 -3.21 -3.86 -18.13
N LYS A 81 -3.16 -4.92 -18.94
CA LYS A 81 -4.35 -5.61 -19.46
C LYS A 81 -5.14 -6.29 -18.34
N GLN A 82 -4.47 -6.99 -17.45
CA GLN A 82 -5.10 -7.67 -16.32
C GLN A 82 -5.71 -6.66 -15.34
N GLN A 83 -4.98 -5.61 -14.99
CA GLN A 83 -5.48 -4.53 -14.16
C GLN A 83 -6.78 -3.93 -14.71
N LYS A 84 -6.82 -3.63 -16.03
CA LYS A 84 -8.02 -3.13 -16.72
C LYS A 84 -9.17 -4.13 -16.66
N MET A 85 -8.89 -5.40 -16.90
CA MET A 85 -9.89 -6.47 -16.92
C MET A 85 -10.50 -6.68 -15.53
N ILE A 86 -9.69 -6.74 -14.50
CA ILE A 86 -10.14 -6.92 -13.11
C ILE A 86 -10.97 -5.72 -12.67
N CYS A 87 -10.50 -4.49 -12.89
CA CYS A 87 -11.22 -3.28 -12.52
C CYS A 87 -12.58 -3.17 -13.25
N ALA A 88 -12.61 -3.50 -14.55
CA ALA A 88 -13.88 -3.53 -15.31
C ALA A 88 -14.85 -4.58 -14.77
N PHE A 89 -14.35 -5.77 -14.38
CA PHE A 89 -15.15 -6.81 -13.75
C PHE A 89 -15.76 -6.32 -12.41
N LEU A 90 -14.95 -5.72 -11.56
CA LEU A 90 -15.36 -5.22 -10.25
C LEU A 90 -16.43 -4.12 -10.38
N ASN A 91 -16.26 -3.20 -11.31
CA ASN A 91 -17.27 -2.16 -11.56
C ASN A 91 -18.55 -2.70 -12.23
N LYS A 92 -18.46 -3.81 -12.95
CA LYS A 92 -19.64 -4.44 -13.58
C LYS A 92 -20.58 -5.07 -12.57
N TYR A 93 -20.05 -5.64 -11.50
CA TYR A 93 -20.81 -6.34 -10.47
C TYR A 93 -20.68 -5.59 -9.16
N GLN A 94 -21.80 -5.13 -8.61
CA GLN A 94 -21.78 -4.28 -7.40
C GLN A 94 -21.65 -5.04 -6.08
N LYS A 95 -21.69 -6.36 -6.12
CA LYS A 95 -21.64 -7.21 -4.92
C LYS A 95 -20.45 -8.18 -5.06
N HIS A 96 -19.49 -8.05 -4.17
CA HIS A 96 -18.29 -8.87 -4.18
C HIS A 96 -18.10 -9.58 -2.85
N ASN A 97 -17.80 -10.86 -2.94
CA ASN A 97 -17.28 -11.64 -1.84
C ASN A 97 -15.79 -11.84 -2.08
N LEU A 98 -14.97 -11.17 -1.29
CA LEU A 98 -13.53 -11.32 -1.31
C LEU A 98 -13.14 -12.40 -0.32
N GLY A 99 -12.29 -13.32 -0.76
CA GLY A 99 -11.95 -14.45 0.08
C GLY A 99 -10.92 -15.38 -0.57
N TYR A 100 -10.84 -16.55 -0.06
CA TYR A 100 -9.92 -17.60 -0.52
C TYR A 100 -10.63 -18.97 -0.54
N TYR A 101 -9.99 -19.95 -1.18
CA TYR A 101 -10.42 -21.33 -1.02
C TYR A 101 -9.53 -22.01 0.01
N ASP A 102 -10.17 -22.59 1.00
CA ASP A 102 -9.47 -23.52 1.87
C ASP A 102 -9.01 -24.73 1.05
N ARG A 103 -7.75 -25.10 1.19
CA ARG A 103 -7.12 -26.26 0.55
C ARG A 103 -7.43 -26.42 -0.95
N PRO A 104 -7.04 -25.49 -1.83
CA PRO A 104 -7.35 -25.55 -3.26
C PRO A 104 -6.73 -26.75 -4.00
N TRP A 105 -5.77 -27.42 -3.39
CA TRP A 105 -5.07 -28.62 -3.91
C TRP A 105 -5.61 -29.92 -3.36
N ASP A 106 -6.39 -29.91 -2.31
CA ASP A 106 -7.09 -31.08 -1.79
C ASP A 106 -8.44 -31.18 -2.49
N ASN A 107 -8.74 -32.32 -3.11
CA ASN A 107 -10.00 -32.55 -3.82
C ASN A 107 -11.21 -32.75 -2.89
N GLN A 108 -11.00 -32.77 -1.59
CA GLN A 108 -12.02 -32.90 -0.59
C GLN A 108 -12.37 -31.56 0.00
N ASP A 109 -13.63 -31.17 -0.07
CA ASP A 109 -14.24 -29.97 0.51
C ASP A 109 -13.60 -28.62 0.14
N LYS A 110 -13.82 -28.22 -1.10
CA LYS A 110 -13.46 -26.87 -1.58
C LYS A 110 -14.41 -25.81 -1.02
N GLY A 111 -14.30 -25.52 0.25
CA GLY A 111 -14.98 -24.39 0.88
C GLY A 111 -14.40 -23.05 0.40
N TYR A 112 -15.26 -22.14 -0.04
CA TYR A 112 -14.87 -20.76 -0.26
C TYR A 112 -15.11 -20.00 1.04
N GLU A 113 -14.04 -19.51 1.64
CA GLU A 113 -14.12 -18.71 2.85
C GLU A 113 -14.08 -17.23 2.54
N SER A 114 -14.97 -16.49 3.18
CA SER A 114 -15.17 -15.08 2.96
C SER A 114 -14.33 -14.26 3.94
N LEU A 115 -13.45 -13.41 3.42
CA LEU A 115 -12.79 -12.36 4.21
C LEU A 115 -13.76 -11.22 4.47
N VAL A 116 -14.33 -10.68 3.40
CA VAL A 116 -15.28 -9.58 3.48
C VAL A 116 -16.27 -9.64 2.33
N LYS A 117 -17.52 -9.25 2.60
CA LYS A 117 -18.56 -9.06 1.59
C LYS A 117 -18.85 -7.57 1.45
N VAL A 118 -18.63 -7.04 0.26
CA VAL A 118 -18.82 -5.62 -0.03
C VAL A 118 -19.91 -5.41 -1.06
N LYS A 119 -20.58 -4.26 -0.96
CA LYS A 119 -21.63 -3.79 -1.89
C LYS A 119 -21.38 -2.33 -2.20
N SER A 120 -21.79 -1.90 -3.40
CA SER A 120 -21.73 -0.49 -3.80
C SER A 120 -20.32 0.12 -3.71
N TYR A 121 -19.29 -0.71 -3.96
CA TYR A 121 -17.92 -0.24 -4.02
C TYR A 121 -17.63 0.37 -5.38
N LYS A 122 -16.96 1.52 -5.35
CA LYS A 122 -16.33 2.11 -6.52
C LYS A 122 -14.89 1.64 -6.62
N TRP A 123 -14.52 1.18 -7.80
CA TRP A 123 -13.19 0.66 -8.10
C TRP A 123 -12.51 1.53 -9.14
N ASP A 124 -11.37 2.08 -8.78
CA ASP A 124 -10.54 2.90 -9.64
C ASP A 124 -9.15 2.28 -9.78
N ARG A 125 -8.47 2.57 -10.90
CA ARG A 125 -7.09 2.10 -11.16
C ARG A 125 -6.08 3.19 -10.84
N GLU A 126 -4.85 2.76 -10.53
CA GLU A 126 -3.72 3.65 -10.28
C GLU A 126 -4.05 4.74 -9.26
N VAL A 127 -4.66 4.30 -8.16
CA VAL A 127 -5.14 5.24 -7.14
C VAL A 127 -4.01 5.62 -6.21
N ARG A 128 -3.75 6.93 -6.17
CA ARG A 128 -2.83 7.50 -5.20
C ARG A 128 -3.45 7.50 -3.81
N PHE A 129 -2.87 6.71 -2.92
CA PHE A 129 -3.27 6.64 -1.51
C PHE A 129 -2.26 7.37 -0.63
N GLY A 130 -2.72 8.41 0.06
CA GLY A 130 -1.87 9.23 0.93
C GLY A 130 -1.50 8.49 2.21
N LEU A 131 -0.25 8.59 2.58
CA LEU A 131 0.31 8.05 3.82
C LEU A 131 0.71 9.19 4.74
N ILE A 132 1.05 8.85 5.98
CA ILE A 132 1.57 9.82 6.95
C ILE A 132 2.89 10.43 6.43
N TYR A 133 3.19 11.67 6.83
CA TYR A 133 4.40 12.41 6.49
C TYR A 133 4.61 12.70 4.99
N GLY A 134 3.53 12.96 4.27
CA GLY A 134 3.61 13.36 2.87
C GLY A 134 4.13 12.29 1.92
N LYS A 135 4.07 11.03 2.33
CA LYS A 135 4.32 9.88 1.47
C LYS A 135 3.02 9.40 0.82
N TYR A 136 3.11 8.65 -0.24
CA TYR A 136 1.96 7.98 -0.85
C TYR A 136 2.40 6.70 -1.55
N VAL A 137 1.46 5.80 -1.69
CA VAL A 137 1.54 4.63 -2.57
C VAL A 137 0.58 4.82 -3.73
N VAL A 138 0.80 4.10 -4.81
CA VAL A 138 -0.17 4.00 -5.90
C VAL A 138 -0.59 2.55 -5.98
N PHE A 139 -1.86 2.30 -5.72
CA PHE A 139 -2.44 0.97 -5.84
C PHE A 139 -2.89 0.71 -7.27
N ASP A 140 -2.65 -0.49 -7.77
CA ASP A 140 -3.08 -0.92 -9.10
C ASP A 140 -4.59 -0.82 -9.26
N ILE A 141 -5.33 -1.33 -8.28
CA ILE A 141 -6.78 -1.23 -8.20
C ILE A 141 -7.15 -0.93 -6.75
N PHE A 142 -8.06 0.01 -6.57
CA PHE A 142 -8.50 0.42 -5.25
C PHE A 142 -10.01 0.55 -5.19
N GLY A 143 -10.61 -0.08 -4.18
CA GLY A 143 -12.04 -0.08 -3.91
C GLY A 143 -12.39 0.59 -2.60
N ARG A 144 -13.44 1.38 -2.63
CA ARG A 144 -14.03 2.04 -1.46
C ARG A 144 -15.54 2.02 -1.53
N ASP A 145 -16.18 2.00 -0.39
CA ASP A 145 -17.63 2.14 -0.29
C ASP A 145 -18.05 3.55 -0.74
N GLU A 146 -19.02 3.66 -1.64
CA GLU A 146 -19.55 4.95 -2.10
C GLU A 146 -20.68 5.47 -1.20
N GLU A 147 -21.36 4.58 -0.52
CA GLU A 147 -22.54 4.92 0.29
C GLU A 147 -22.17 5.18 1.75
N ASN A 148 -21.12 4.52 2.23
CA ASN A 148 -20.69 4.62 3.62
C ASN A 148 -19.27 5.21 3.72
N LEU A 149 -19.19 6.44 4.25
CA LEU A 149 -17.93 7.12 4.46
C LEU A 149 -17.18 6.64 5.72
N ALA A 150 -17.85 5.89 6.60
CA ALA A 150 -17.24 5.34 7.78
C ALA A 150 -16.40 4.12 7.43
N LEU A 151 -15.09 4.24 7.61
CA LEU A 151 -14.15 3.14 7.42
C LEU A 151 -14.22 2.19 8.62
N THR A 152 -14.61 0.95 8.37
CA THR A 152 -14.79 -0.10 9.39
C THR A 152 -14.35 -1.45 8.82
N ASP A 153 -14.21 -2.47 9.67
CA ASP A 153 -13.90 -3.84 9.25
C ASP A 153 -14.95 -4.45 8.31
N LYS A 154 -16.19 -3.95 8.38
CA LYS A 154 -17.28 -4.36 7.47
C LYS A 154 -17.27 -3.59 6.16
N SER A 155 -16.61 -2.45 6.12
CA SER A 155 -16.49 -1.54 4.96
C SER A 155 -15.04 -1.04 4.85
N PRO A 156 -14.04 -1.95 4.70
CA PRO A 156 -12.64 -1.59 4.64
C PRO A 156 -12.28 -0.97 3.30
N PHE A 157 -11.18 -0.28 3.21
CA PHE A 157 -10.52 -0.07 1.92
C PHE A 157 -9.98 -1.40 1.39
N ILE A 158 -10.09 -1.59 0.09
CA ILE A 158 -9.60 -2.80 -0.57
C ILE A 158 -8.68 -2.38 -1.71
N ALA A 159 -7.42 -2.77 -1.61
CA ALA A 159 -6.46 -2.66 -2.69
C ALA A 159 -6.25 -4.03 -3.33
N ILE A 160 -6.03 -4.06 -4.63
CA ILE A 160 -5.65 -5.26 -5.37
C ILE A 160 -4.38 -4.92 -6.14
N GLU A 161 -3.31 -5.64 -5.84
CA GLU A 161 -2.03 -5.54 -6.51
C GLU A 161 -1.89 -6.67 -7.54
N VAL A 162 -1.57 -6.32 -8.75
CA VAL A 162 -1.33 -7.27 -9.86
C VAL A 162 0.17 -7.50 -9.96
N VAL A 163 0.64 -8.67 -9.56
CA VAL A 163 2.06 -9.00 -9.52
C VAL A 163 2.42 -9.87 -10.73
N ASP A 164 3.30 -9.39 -11.60
CA ASP A 164 3.80 -10.13 -12.76
C ASP A 164 5.11 -10.87 -12.44
N THR A 165 6.19 -10.15 -12.22
CA THR A 165 7.53 -10.74 -12.06
C THR A 165 8.11 -10.51 -10.68
N HIS A 166 7.83 -9.36 -10.08
CA HIS A 166 8.46 -8.90 -8.86
C HIS A 166 7.44 -8.56 -7.80
N PHE A 167 7.77 -8.92 -6.58
CA PHE A 167 7.03 -8.50 -5.41
C PHE A 167 7.45 -7.09 -4.98
N HIS A 168 6.73 -6.49 -4.05
CA HIS A 168 7.04 -5.15 -3.51
C HIS A 168 8.48 -5.01 -3.04
N SER A 169 8.99 -3.79 -3.00
CA SER A 169 10.19 -3.50 -2.24
C SER A 169 9.93 -3.70 -0.73
N GLN A 170 10.96 -4.08 0.03
CA GLN A 170 10.87 -4.20 1.49
C GLN A 170 10.29 -2.95 2.15
N LYS A 171 10.69 -1.76 1.67
CA LYS A 171 10.20 -0.48 2.18
C LYS A 171 8.71 -0.30 1.94
N ALA A 172 8.23 -0.64 0.74
CA ALA A 172 6.81 -0.55 0.40
C ALA A 172 6.00 -1.56 1.21
N PHE A 173 6.49 -2.79 1.31
CA PHE A 173 5.85 -3.85 2.08
C PHE A 173 5.67 -3.46 3.55
N LYS A 174 6.73 -2.93 4.18
CA LYS A 174 6.64 -2.41 5.56
C LYS A 174 5.56 -1.34 5.70
N VAL A 175 5.49 -0.41 4.76
CA VAL A 175 4.47 0.65 4.77
C VAL A 175 3.07 0.09 4.66
N LEU A 176 2.85 -0.94 3.85
CA LEU A 176 1.55 -1.59 3.71
C LEU A 176 1.14 -2.33 4.99
N LEU A 177 2.06 -3.03 5.65
CA LEU A 177 1.81 -3.65 6.96
C LEU A 177 1.41 -2.60 8.00
N GLU A 178 2.21 -1.54 8.14
CA GLU A 178 1.93 -0.46 9.09
C GLU A 178 0.57 0.23 8.79
N THR A 179 0.24 0.41 7.51
CA THR A 179 -1.02 1.03 7.11
C THR A 179 -2.20 0.13 7.45
N SER A 180 -2.12 -1.17 7.15
CA SER A 180 -3.20 -2.12 7.43
C SER A 180 -3.38 -2.41 8.93
N LYS A 181 -2.34 -2.18 9.75
CA LYS A 181 -2.44 -2.26 11.22
C LYS A 181 -3.25 -1.10 11.81
N ASN A 182 -3.22 0.05 11.16
CA ASN A 182 -3.81 1.29 11.68
C ASN A 182 -5.13 1.67 11.01
N LEU A 183 -5.44 1.07 9.87
CA LEU A 183 -6.65 1.33 9.09
C LEU A 183 -7.25 0.02 8.62
N PRO A 184 -8.58 -0.13 8.59
CA PRO A 184 -9.25 -1.23 7.91
C PRO A 184 -8.91 -1.23 6.42
N LEU A 185 -7.83 -1.90 6.06
CA LEU A 185 -7.30 -2.03 4.70
C LEU A 185 -6.94 -3.48 4.42
N ILE A 186 -7.49 -4.02 3.35
CA ILE A 186 -7.11 -5.32 2.80
C ILE A 186 -6.33 -5.08 1.50
N VAL A 187 -5.12 -5.62 1.39
CA VAL A 187 -4.33 -5.60 0.15
C VAL A 187 -4.24 -7.02 -0.38
N GLY A 188 -5.06 -7.34 -1.37
CA GLY A 188 -5.06 -8.65 -2.03
C GLY A 188 -4.08 -8.71 -3.19
N TYR A 189 -3.41 -9.84 -3.37
CA TYR A 189 -2.44 -10.05 -4.44
C TYR A 189 -3.00 -10.95 -5.55
N MET A 190 -2.86 -10.52 -6.79
CA MET A 190 -3.15 -11.30 -7.98
C MET A 190 -1.87 -11.52 -8.79
N PHE A 191 -1.31 -12.72 -8.67
CA PHE A 191 -0.06 -13.10 -9.33
C PHE A 191 -0.34 -13.61 -10.74
N LEU A 192 0.26 -12.98 -11.75
CA LEU A 192 0.08 -13.36 -13.16
C LEU A 192 0.74 -14.69 -13.54
N PRO A 193 1.92 -15.05 -12.99
CA PRO A 193 2.56 -16.34 -13.32
C PRO A 193 1.75 -17.56 -12.91
N VAL A 194 0.82 -17.39 -11.96
CA VAL A 194 0.07 -18.51 -11.39
C VAL A 194 -1.19 -18.77 -12.17
N THR A 195 -1.57 -20.04 -12.23
CA THR A 195 -2.78 -20.45 -12.92
C THR A 195 -4.04 -19.78 -12.33
N PRO A 196 -5.11 -19.59 -13.13
CA PRO A 196 -6.35 -18.96 -12.67
C PRO A 196 -7.03 -19.63 -11.46
N HIS A 197 -6.57 -20.82 -11.05
CA HIS A 197 -7.10 -21.48 -9.87
C HIS A 197 -6.77 -20.76 -8.57
N PHE A 198 -5.66 -20.03 -8.51
CA PHE A 198 -5.18 -19.37 -7.30
C PHE A 198 -5.62 -17.92 -7.18
N ASN A 199 -5.72 -17.23 -8.31
CA ASN A 199 -6.18 -15.84 -8.34
C ASN A 199 -7.28 -15.71 -9.38
N SER A 200 -8.49 -15.45 -8.98
CA SER A 200 -9.59 -15.38 -9.94
C SER A 200 -10.71 -14.45 -9.52
N VAL A 201 -11.36 -13.88 -10.52
CA VAL A 201 -12.64 -13.21 -10.38
C VAL A 201 -13.71 -14.07 -11.05
N LYS A 202 -14.73 -14.48 -10.31
CA LYS A 202 -15.82 -15.32 -10.80
C LYS A 202 -17.13 -14.56 -10.79
N LYS A 203 -17.83 -14.61 -11.91
CA LYS A 203 -19.17 -14.03 -12.07
C LYS A 203 -20.14 -14.58 -11.01
N PRO A 204 -21.10 -13.77 -10.57
CA PRO A 204 -22.16 -14.26 -9.70
C PRO A 204 -22.97 -15.36 -10.39
N VAL A 205 -23.35 -16.37 -9.65
CA VAL A 205 -24.15 -17.51 -10.16
C VAL A 205 -25.58 -17.06 -10.50
N ARG A 206 -26.11 -16.10 -9.74
CA ARG A 206 -27.43 -15.49 -9.97
C ARG A 206 -27.29 -13.97 -9.97
N SER A 207 -28.19 -13.25 -10.62
CA SER A 207 -28.15 -11.79 -10.75
C SER A 207 -28.00 -11.03 -9.42
N ASN A 208 -28.54 -11.58 -8.34
CA ASN A 208 -28.48 -10.98 -7.00
C ASN A 208 -27.40 -11.58 -6.09
N SER A 209 -26.63 -12.57 -6.54
CA SER A 209 -25.57 -13.16 -5.75
C SER A 209 -24.27 -12.34 -5.84
N PHE A 210 -23.36 -12.60 -4.91
CA PHE A 210 -22.04 -12.00 -4.93
C PHE A 210 -21.17 -12.63 -6.02
N SER A 211 -20.35 -11.84 -6.68
CA SER A 211 -19.20 -12.32 -7.42
C SER A 211 -18.10 -12.72 -6.45
N ASN A 212 -17.35 -13.76 -6.73
CA ASN A 212 -16.23 -14.15 -5.89
C ASN A 212 -14.93 -13.57 -6.44
N VAL A 213 -14.17 -12.91 -5.56
CA VAL A 213 -12.83 -12.39 -5.82
C VAL A 213 -11.87 -13.13 -4.91
N ARG A 214 -10.95 -13.86 -5.48
CA ARG A 214 -10.12 -14.83 -4.77
C ARG A 214 -8.68 -14.36 -4.69
N PHE A 215 -8.16 -14.36 -3.47
CA PHE A 215 -6.73 -14.16 -3.17
C PHE A 215 -6.15 -15.40 -2.51
N GLN A 216 -4.90 -15.72 -2.79
CA GLN A 216 -4.11 -16.69 -2.01
C GLN A 216 -3.26 -15.99 -0.97
N CYS A 217 -2.85 -14.77 -1.27
CA CYS A 217 -2.05 -13.94 -0.39
C CYS A 217 -2.70 -12.59 -0.24
N TYR A 218 -2.65 -12.03 0.95
CA TYR A 218 -3.14 -10.69 1.24
C TYR A 218 -2.48 -10.12 2.49
N ILE A 219 -2.53 -8.80 2.63
CA ILE A 219 -2.18 -8.08 3.86
C ILE A 219 -3.48 -7.64 4.52
N SER A 220 -3.61 -7.88 5.80
CA SER A 220 -4.66 -7.36 6.67
C SER A 220 -4.16 -7.33 8.11
N ASP A 221 -4.63 -6.35 8.90
CA ASP A 221 -4.31 -6.23 10.34
C ASP A 221 -2.82 -6.25 10.68
N GLY A 222 -2.00 -5.65 9.82
CA GLY A 222 -0.55 -5.59 10.00
C GLY A 222 0.19 -6.88 9.73
N SER A 223 -0.46 -7.93 9.20
CA SER A 223 0.09 -9.23 8.92
C SER A 223 0.01 -9.59 7.45
N PHE A 224 0.94 -10.41 6.97
CA PHE A 224 0.83 -11.06 5.67
C PHE A 224 0.22 -12.44 5.84
N TRP A 225 -0.87 -12.66 5.13
CA TRP A 225 -1.60 -13.91 5.11
C TRP A 225 -1.22 -14.71 3.87
N TYR A 226 -0.81 -15.92 4.09
CA TYR A 226 -0.42 -16.87 3.07
C TYR A 226 -1.28 -18.11 3.19
N ARG A 227 -2.07 -18.40 2.15
CA ARG A 227 -3.03 -19.53 2.17
C ARG A 227 -3.93 -19.51 3.42
N ASN A 228 -4.34 -18.31 3.81
CA ASN A 228 -5.17 -18.03 4.96
C ASN A 228 -4.56 -18.31 6.35
N GLU A 229 -3.29 -18.46 6.42
CA GLU A 229 -2.58 -18.55 7.69
C GLU A 229 -1.66 -17.34 7.80
N ARG A 230 -1.52 -16.79 8.98
CA ARG A 230 -0.53 -15.73 9.21
C ARG A 230 0.85 -16.32 9.09
N LEU A 231 1.72 -15.63 8.40
CA LEU A 231 3.07 -16.12 8.20
C LEU A 231 3.84 -16.26 9.52
N GLU A 232 3.59 -15.37 10.46
CA GLU A 232 4.16 -15.40 11.80
C GLU A 232 3.75 -16.64 12.61
N ASP A 233 2.54 -17.14 12.39
CA ASP A 233 2.05 -18.34 13.08
C ASP A 233 2.66 -19.64 12.48
N LEU A 234 3.07 -19.56 11.21
CA LEU A 234 3.67 -20.69 10.50
C LEU A 234 5.18 -20.86 10.78
N TYR A 235 5.91 -19.76 10.98
CA TYR A 235 7.37 -19.75 10.89
C TYR A 235 8.08 -19.09 12.09
N GLU A 236 7.37 -18.81 13.16
CA GLU A 236 7.92 -18.14 14.36
C GLU A 236 8.69 -16.85 14.04
N VAL A 237 8.20 -16.09 13.07
CA VAL A 237 8.74 -14.79 12.66
C VAL A 237 7.82 -13.69 13.11
N THR A 238 8.31 -12.46 13.12
CA THR A 238 7.52 -11.32 13.57
C THR A 238 7.58 -10.17 12.58
N PRO A 239 6.47 -9.47 12.31
CA PRO A 239 6.47 -8.25 11.50
C PRO A 239 7.36 -7.13 12.06
N GLU A 240 7.68 -7.16 13.35
CA GLU A 240 8.62 -6.24 14.00
C GLU A 240 10.08 -6.46 13.56
N ALA A 241 10.41 -7.63 12.97
CA ALA A 241 11.68 -7.88 12.28
C ALA A 241 11.49 -7.82 10.74
N PRO A 242 11.25 -6.65 10.17
CA PRO A 242 10.68 -6.50 8.81
C PRO A 242 11.58 -7.06 7.70
N GLU A 243 12.87 -7.12 7.91
CA GLU A 243 13.80 -7.68 6.93
C GLU A 243 13.69 -9.20 6.86
N VAL A 244 13.73 -9.87 7.99
CA VAL A 244 13.61 -11.34 8.08
C VAL A 244 12.23 -11.77 7.59
N TYR A 245 11.19 -11.09 8.04
CA TYR A 245 9.82 -11.34 7.64
C TYR A 245 9.60 -11.19 6.13
N TYR A 246 10.12 -10.10 5.55
CA TYR A 246 10.02 -9.83 4.11
C TYR A 246 10.79 -10.87 3.28
N ASN A 247 11.99 -11.24 3.67
CA ASN A 247 12.81 -12.23 2.95
C ASN A 247 12.14 -13.60 2.94
N LEU A 248 11.57 -14.01 4.07
CA LEU A 248 10.82 -15.27 4.15
C LEU A 248 9.61 -15.26 3.22
N ILE A 249 8.88 -14.15 3.14
CA ILE A 249 7.74 -14.01 2.22
C ILE A 249 8.21 -14.15 0.77
N LYS A 250 9.27 -13.46 0.37
CA LYS A 250 9.82 -13.57 -0.98
C LYS A 250 10.23 -15.00 -1.31
N GLU A 251 10.92 -15.66 -0.41
CA GLU A 251 11.34 -17.05 -0.56
C GLU A 251 10.13 -17.96 -0.80
N LYS A 252 9.09 -17.86 0.03
CA LYS A 252 7.87 -18.66 -0.10
C LYS A 252 7.10 -18.37 -1.39
N LEU A 253 6.97 -17.11 -1.77
CA LEU A 253 6.33 -16.73 -3.02
C LEU A 253 7.10 -17.25 -4.24
N TYR A 254 8.42 -17.30 -4.15
CA TYR A 254 9.29 -17.84 -5.18
C TYR A 254 9.20 -19.37 -5.26
N GLU A 255 9.34 -20.08 -4.13
CA GLU A 255 9.24 -21.54 -4.05
C GLU A 255 7.92 -22.06 -4.63
N ASP A 256 6.82 -21.36 -4.38
CA ASP A 256 5.48 -21.75 -4.85
C ASP A 256 5.16 -21.20 -6.25
N GLY A 257 6.11 -20.54 -6.91
CA GLY A 257 5.98 -20.04 -8.28
C GLY A 257 5.04 -18.84 -8.45
N TYR A 258 4.77 -18.10 -7.36
CA TYR A 258 3.98 -16.86 -7.44
C TYR A 258 4.74 -15.71 -8.06
N ILE A 259 6.04 -15.67 -7.84
CA ILE A 259 6.95 -14.69 -8.46
C ILE A 259 8.10 -15.42 -9.17
N ARG A 260 8.68 -14.77 -10.15
CA ARG A 260 9.87 -15.30 -10.83
C ARG A 260 11.11 -14.86 -10.08
N SER A 261 12.17 -15.67 -10.12
CA SER A 261 13.47 -15.24 -9.58
C SER A 261 13.89 -13.95 -10.27
N GLU A 262 14.41 -13.03 -9.50
CA GLU A 262 15.21 -11.95 -10.07
C GLU A 262 16.44 -12.60 -10.74
N PRO A 263 16.78 -12.19 -11.97
CA PRO A 263 17.99 -12.66 -12.64
C PRO A 263 19.25 -12.27 -11.85
#